data_d7fd8635a145d0a662754f2d94875138
#
_entry.id   d7fd8635a145d0a662754f2d94875138
#
_cell.length_a   1.000
_cell.length_b   1.000
_cell.length_c   1.000
_cell.angle_alpha   90.00
_cell.angle_beta   90.00
_cell.angle_gamma   90.00
#
_symmetry.space_group_name_H-M   'P 1'
#
loop_
_entity.id
_entity.type
_entity.pdbx_description
1 polymer ?
#
loop_
_entity_poly.entity_id
_entity_poly.type
_entity_poly.pdbx_seq_one_letter_code
_entity_poly.pdbx_strand_id
1 'polypeptide(L)'
;MHAAHHGGMHTPHPTSLARVAALLALAFVLEPAHAADTTAALQMQRWSDISGKPVSAERGRVFFTSRHGGEWSCASCHGNPPTAPARHASTGKTIAPLAPAFNPERFTDTAKVDKWFRRNCKDVLNRECTAIEKADVLAWLLQFDAKNPPPPAKDKP
;
A
#
# COMPACT_ATOMS: atom_id res chain seq x y z
N MET A 1 0.10 -97.64 1.74
CA MET A 1 0.25 -96.80 2.99
C MET A 1 1.28 -95.80 2.69
N HIS A 2 0.88 -94.55 2.38
CA HIS A 2 1.63 -93.35 2.59
C HIS A 2 0.81 -92.14 2.09
N ALA A 3 0.33 -91.32 3.01
CA ALA A 3 -0.42 -90.15 2.73
C ALA A 3 0.55 -89.04 2.39
N ALA A 4 0.33 -88.30 1.35
CA ALA A 4 1.06 -87.07 1.02
C ALA A 4 0.17 -85.84 1.32
N HIS A 5 0.63 -85.01 2.25
CA HIS A 5 0.04 -83.71 2.59
C HIS A 5 0.50 -82.70 1.56
N HIS A 6 -0.45 -82.06 0.85
CA HIS A 6 -0.20 -80.84 0.10
C HIS A 6 -0.41 -79.64 0.97
N GLY A 7 0.70 -78.97 1.27
CA GLY A 7 0.69 -77.65 1.92
C GLY A 7 0.40 -76.55 0.90
N GLY A 8 -0.73 -75.88 1.04
CA GLY A 8 -1.06 -74.66 0.26
C GLY A 8 -0.31 -73.44 0.75
N MET A 9 0.48 -72.84 -0.13
CA MET A 9 1.12 -71.52 0.12
C MET A 9 0.10 -70.39 -0.08
N HIS A 10 -0.27 -69.76 1.01
CA HIS A 10 -1.03 -68.51 0.94
C HIS A 10 -0.06 -67.37 0.68
N THR A 11 -0.17 -66.69 -0.48
CA THR A 11 0.49 -65.44 -0.78
C THR A 11 -0.30 -64.29 -0.13
N PRO A 12 0.34 -63.41 0.66
CA PRO A 12 -0.35 -62.24 1.18
C PRO A 12 -0.50 -61.20 0.07
N HIS A 13 -1.73 -60.78 -0.17
CA HIS A 13 -2.03 -59.64 -1.01
C HIS A 13 -1.52 -58.33 -0.35
N PRO A 14 -0.84 -57.42 -1.07
CA PRO A 14 -0.43 -56.15 -0.50
C PRO A 14 -1.67 -55.26 -0.28
N THR A 15 -1.87 -54.95 0.98
CA THR A 15 -2.96 -54.09 1.46
C THR A 15 -2.90 -52.69 0.86
N SER A 16 -4.05 -52.26 0.41
CA SER A 16 -4.39 -51.00 -0.28
C SER A 16 -4.21 -49.72 0.54
N LEU A 17 -3.23 -49.65 1.44
CA LEU A 17 -2.97 -48.47 2.31
C LEU A 17 -2.04 -47.41 1.69
N ALA A 18 -1.41 -47.70 0.55
CA ALA A 18 -0.46 -46.77 -0.10
C ALA A 18 -1.11 -45.72 -1.00
N ARG A 19 -2.42 -45.73 -1.20
CA ARG A 19 -3.12 -44.79 -2.13
C ARG A 19 -3.86 -43.63 -1.46
N VAL A 20 -3.89 -43.55 -0.15
CA VAL A 20 -4.59 -42.46 0.58
C VAL A 20 -3.67 -41.30 0.97
N ALA A 21 -2.35 -41.53 0.95
CA ALA A 21 -1.38 -40.50 1.39
C ALA A 21 -1.03 -39.43 0.34
N ALA A 22 -1.52 -39.53 -0.89
CA ALA A 22 -1.12 -38.62 -1.98
C ALA A 22 -2.11 -37.47 -2.26
N LEU A 23 -3.20 -37.34 -1.52
CA LEU A 23 -4.24 -36.32 -1.78
C LEU A 23 -4.31 -35.19 -0.74
N LEU A 24 -3.37 -35.08 0.18
CA LEU A 24 -3.39 -34.09 1.27
C LEU A 24 -2.37 -32.96 1.15
N ALA A 25 -1.71 -32.77 0.03
CA ALA A 25 -0.60 -31.80 -0.08
C ALA A 25 -0.85 -30.64 -1.05
N LEU A 26 -2.08 -30.23 -1.32
CA LEU A 26 -2.34 -29.02 -2.12
C LEU A 26 -3.43 -28.14 -1.49
N ALA A 27 -3.29 -27.86 -0.19
CA ALA A 27 -3.91 -26.67 0.38
C ALA A 27 -3.07 -25.47 -0.05
N PHE A 28 -3.30 -24.95 -1.26
CA PHE A 28 -2.89 -23.61 -1.63
C PHE A 28 -3.58 -22.67 -0.64
N VAL A 29 -2.80 -22.13 0.29
CA VAL A 29 -3.21 -20.98 1.09
C VAL A 29 -3.33 -19.83 0.09
N LEU A 30 -4.52 -19.60 -0.46
CA LEU A 30 -4.85 -18.34 -1.10
C LEU A 30 -4.80 -17.29 0.04
N GLU A 31 -3.68 -16.58 0.13
CA GLU A 31 -3.67 -15.34 0.90
C GLU A 31 -4.74 -14.43 0.27
N PRO A 32 -5.67 -13.86 1.06
CA PRO A 32 -6.63 -12.91 0.54
C PRO A 32 -5.84 -11.72 0.01
N ALA A 33 -5.74 -11.60 -1.31
CA ALA A 33 -5.30 -10.38 -1.94
C ALA A 33 -6.27 -9.29 -1.43
N HIS A 34 -5.77 -8.36 -0.60
CA HIS A 34 -6.55 -7.20 -0.17
C HIS A 34 -6.86 -6.40 -1.42
N ALA A 35 -8.05 -6.59 -1.96
CA ALA A 35 -8.53 -5.80 -3.07
C ALA A 35 -8.53 -4.33 -2.64
N ALA A 36 -8.01 -3.46 -3.51
CA ALA A 36 -8.10 -2.01 -3.30
C ALA A 36 -9.60 -1.63 -3.18
N ASP A 37 -9.96 -0.95 -2.08
CA ASP A 37 -11.35 -0.49 -1.86
C ASP A 37 -11.57 0.92 -2.41
N THR A 38 -10.50 1.58 -2.87
CA THR A 38 -10.52 2.96 -3.35
C THR A 38 -9.32 3.26 -4.25
N THR A 39 -9.24 4.48 -4.76
CA THR A 39 -8.11 5.03 -5.51
C THR A 39 -7.80 6.45 -5.04
N ALA A 40 -6.61 6.97 -5.37
CA ALA A 40 -6.27 8.37 -5.08
C ALA A 40 -7.29 9.36 -5.65
N ALA A 41 -7.81 9.11 -6.86
CA ALA A 41 -8.81 9.95 -7.50
C ALA A 41 -10.17 9.89 -6.76
N LEU A 42 -10.61 8.71 -6.33
CA LEU A 42 -11.83 8.56 -5.54
C LEU A 42 -11.69 9.20 -4.15
N GLN A 43 -10.53 9.10 -3.53
CA GLN A 43 -10.28 9.79 -2.25
C GLN A 43 -10.25 11.31 -2.40
N MET A 44 -9.66 11.84 -3.47
CA MET A 44 -9.71 13.25 -3.81
C MET A 44 -11.16 13.72 -3.96
N GLN A 45 -11.96 13.01 -4.75
CA GLN A 45 -13.38 13.32 -4.95
C GLN A 45 -14.14 13.29 -3.63
N ARG A 46 -13.99 12.25 -2.83
CA ARG A 46 -14.62 12.12 -1.50
C ARG A 46 -14.34 13.35 -0.62
N TRP A 47 -13.09 13.80 -0.54
CA TRP A 47 -12.75 14.96 0.27
C TRP A 47 -13.23 16.28 -0.34
N SER A 48 -13.27 16.39 -1.67
CA SER A 48 -13.87 17.52 -2.37
C SER A 48 -15.35 17.66 -2.02
N ASP A 49 -16.09 16.55 -2.11
CA ASP A 49 -17.53 16.52 -1.80
C ASP A 49 -17.82 16.90 -0.34
N ILE A 50 -17.02 16.37 0.60
CA ILE A 50 -17.13 16.72 2.03
C ILE A 50 -16.85 18.21 2.25
N SER A 51 -15.90 18.79 1.50
CA SER A 51 -15.54 20.20 1.65
C SER A 51 -16.55 21.17 1.03
N GLY A 52 -17.30 20.71 0.01
CA GLY A 52 -18.14 21.56 -0.84
C GLY A 52 -17.38 22.62 -1.63
N LYS A 53 -16.06 22.44 -1.83
CA LYS A 53 -15.18 23.43 -2.49
C LYS A 53 -14.45 22.81 -3.68
N PRO A 54 -14.17 23.60 -4.73
CA PRO A 54 -13.37 23.14 -5.85
C PRO A 54 -11.92 22.86 -5.44
N VAL A 55 -11.39 21.74 -5.88
CA VAL A 55 -9.99 21.35 -5.63
C VAL A 55 -9.00 22.21 -6.41
N SER A 56 -7.79 22.38 -5.89
CA SER A 56 -6.69 23.07 -6.54
C SER A 56 -5.37 22.36 -6.27
N ALA A 57 -4.79 21.80 -7.31
CA ALA A 57 -3.49 21.16 -7.23
C ALA A 57 -2.38 22.13 -6.80
N GLU A 58 -2.46 23.40 -7.21
CA GLU A 58 -1.49 24.41 -6.82
C GLU A 58 -1.58 24.72 -5.31
N ARG A 59 -2.79 24.85 -4.74
CA ARG A 59 -2.93 24.96 -3.28
C ARG A 59 -2.38 23.71 -2.59
N GLY A 60 -2.62 22.54 -3.15
CA GLY A 60 -2.08 21.27 -2.65
C GLY A 60 -0.56 21.25 -2.63
N ARG A 61 0.08 21.72 -3.70
CA ARG A 61 1.53 21.87 -3.79
C ARG A 61 2.06 22.80 -2.70
N VAL A 62 1.49 23.99 -2.59
CA VAL A 62 1.89 25.00 -1.59
C VAL A 62 1.70 24.44 -0.18
N PHE A 63 0.56 23.83 0.10
CA PHE A 63 0.27 23.22 1.38
C PHE A 63 1.28 22.10 1.72
N PHE A 64 1.58 21.22 0.79
CA PHE A 64 2.50 20.10 0.99
C PHE A 64 3.94 20.54 1.28
N THR A 65 4.38 21.63 0.67
CA THR A 65 5.75 22.13 0.79
C THR A 65 5.96 23.16 1.92
N SER A 66 4.88 23.72 2.47
CA SER A 66 4.94 24.72 3.53
C SER A 66 5.10 24.08 4.92
N ARG A 67 5.84 24.74 5.80
CA ARG A 67 6.06 24.30 7.20
C ARG A 67 4.93 24.67 8.17
N HIS A 68 3.99 25.50 7.76
CA HIS A 68 2.82 25.91 8.54
C HIS A 68 3.14 26.46 9.95
N GLY A 69 4.30 27.08 10.12
CA GLY A 69 4.77 27.56 11.41
C GLY A 69 5.48 26.52 12.28
N GLY A 70 5.53 25.26 11.85
CA GLY A 70 6.22 24.16 12.52
C GLY A 70 7.63 23.90 11.99
N GLU A 71 8.26 22.85 12.50
CA GLU A 71 9.58 22.41 12.08
C GLU A 71 9.54 21.73 10.70
N TRP A 72 8.49 20.95 10.43
CA TRP A 72 8.37 20.10 9.24
C TRP A 72 7.25 20.53 8.31
N SER A 73 7.40 20.13 7.05
CA SER A 73 6.34 20.08 6.04
C SER A 73 6.08 18.62 5.66
N CYS A 74 5.03 18.34 4.87
CA CYS A 74 4.86 17.01 4.30
C CYS A 74 6.07 16.61 3.44
N ALA A 75 6.63 17.59 2.71
CA ALA A 75 7.81 17.40 1.88
C ALA A 75 9.07 17.03 2.67
N SER A 76 9.16 17.42 3.96
CA SER A 76 10.31 17.06 4.81
C SER A 76 10.52 15.56 4.96
N CYS A 77 9.42 14.78 4.90
CA CYS A 77 9.45 13.32 4.99
C CYS A 77 9.22 12.62 3.65
N HIS A 78 8.43 13.23 2.75
CA HIS A 78 8.02 12.59 1.50
C HIS A 78 8.81 13.05 0.27
N GLY A 79 9.69 14.04 0.43
CA GLY A 79 10.44 14.64 -0.68
C GLY A 79 9.62 15.66 -1.49
N ASN A 80 10.30 16.39 -2.38
CA ASN A 80 9.70 17.34 -3.31
C ASN A 80 10.50 17.37 -4.62
N PRO A 81 10.00 16.72 -5.68
CA PRO A 81 8.71 16.03 -5.80
C PRO A 81 8.67 14.69 -5.02
N PRO A 82 7.49 14.20 -4.59
CA PRO A 82 7.35 12.96 -3.82
C PRO A 82 7.28 11.71 -4.73
N THR A 83 8.16 11.63 -5.70
CA THR A 83 8.20 10.62 -6.77
C THR A 83 9.31 9.57 -6.57
N ALA A 84 10.15 9.75 -5.56
CA ALA A 84 11.23 8.84 -5.20
C ALA A 84 11.13 8.41 -3.73
N PRO A 85 11.83 7.34 -3.31
CA PRO A 85 11.98 7.03 -1.89
C PRO A 85 12.60 8.19 -1.13
N ALA A 86 12.05 8.50 0.04
CA ALA A 86 12.51 9.57 0.91
C ALA A 86 12.75 9.04 2.34
N ARG A 87 13.12 9.91 3.27
CA ARG A 87 13.40 9.53 4.65
C ARG A 87 12.53 10.31 5.62
N HIS A 88 11.98 9.60 6.61
CA HIS A 88 11.24 10.23 7.70
C HIS A 88 12.16 11.18 8.48
N ALA A 89 11.76 12.44 8.61
CA ALA A 89 12.60 13.51 9.15
C ALA A 89 13.17 13.21 10.55
N SER A 90 12.37 12.61 11.46
CA SER A 90 12.80 12.31 12.82
C SER A 90 13.40 10.92 13.01
N THR A 91 12.96 9.91 12.27
CA THR A 91 13.37 8.50 12.50
C THR A 91 14.38 7.98 11.50
N GLY A 92 14.61 8.68 10.39
CA GLY A 92 15.44 8.24 9.29
C GLY A 92 14.93 7.03 8.50
N LYS A 93 13.76 6.48 8.84
CA LYS A 93 13.19 5.33 8.13
C LYS A 93 12.85 5.69 6.70
N THR A 94 13.16 4.80 5.77
CA THR A 94 12.81 4.95 4.36
C THR A 94 11.29 4.96 4.18
N ILE A 95 10.79 5.89 3.40
CA ILE A 95 9.40 6.03 2.98
C ILE A 95 9.35 5.84 1.47
N ALA A 96 8.55 4.90 1.00
CA ALA A 96 8.34 4.69 -0.44
C ALA A 96 7.66 5.92 -1.08
N PRO A 97 7.77 6.12 -2.41
CA PRO A 97 7.17 7.24 -3.12
C PRO A 97 5.73 7.49 -2.71
N LEU A 98 5.32 8.75 -2.62
CA LEU A 98 3.95 9.10 -2.23
C LEU A 98 3.04 9.30 -3.44
N ALA A 99 3.57 9.80 -4.56
CA ALA A 99 2.79 10.01 -5.78
C ALA A 99 2.29 8.67 -6.36
N PRO A 100 0.97 8.51 -6.64
CA PRO A 100 0.38 7.24 -7.07
C PRO A 100 0.98 6.67 -8.36
N ALA A 101 1.40 7.53 -9.29
CA ALA A 101 2.04 7.09 -10.53
C ALA A 101 3.39 6.38 -10.30
N PHE A 102 4.04 6.59 -9.15
CA PHE A 102 5.33 5.99 -8.77
C PHE A 102 5.18 4.91 -7.69
N ASN A 103 4.00 4.81 -7.10
CA ASN A 103 3.65 3.76 -6.15
C ASN A 103 2.14 3.49 -6.21
N PRO A 104 1.71 2.53 -7.05
CA PRO A 104 0.29 2.26 -7.31
C PRO A 104 -0.53 1.84 -6.07
N GLU A 105 0.15 1.38 -5.01
CA GLU A 105 -0.53 0.97 -3.78
C GLU A 105 -0.91 2.15 -2.87
N ARG A 106 -0.46 3.37 -3.22
CA ARG A 106 -0.82 4.55 -2.45
C ARG A 106 -2.30 4.90 -2.64
N PHE A 107 -2.95 5.20 -1.52
CA PHE A 107 -4.35 5.64 -1.47
C PHE A 107 -5.37 4.60 -1.98
N THR A 108 -5.05 3.31 -1.87
CA THR A 108 -5.91 2.20 -2.29
C THR A 108 -6.72 1.55 -1.17
N ASP A 109 -6.58 2.04 0.07
CA ASP A 109 -7.27 1.55 1.27
C ASP A 109 -7.77 2.76 2.06
N THR A 110 -9.09 2.93 2.13
CA THR A 110 -9.73 4.09 2.74
C THR A 110 -9.35 4.26 4.22
N ALA A 111 -9.31 3.18 4.98
CA ALA A 111 -8.96 3.25 6.40
C ALA A 111 -7.50 3.68 6.62
N LYS A 112 -6.59 3.18 5.77
CA LYS A 112 -5.18 3.61 5.79
C LYS A 112 -5.02 5.06 5.38
N VAL A 113 -5.76 5.53 4.36
CA VAL A 113 -5.74 6.94 3.92
C VAL A 113 -6.17 7.85 5.07
N ASP A 114 -7.29 7.54 5.71
CA ASP A 114 -7.80 8.33 6.84
C ASP A 114 -6.84 8.34 8.03
N LYS A 115 -6.29 7.18 8.38
CA LYS A 115 -5.29 7.04 9.44
C LYS A 115 -4.05 7.87 9.19
N TRP A 116 -3.49 7.79 7.97
CA TRP A 116 -2.25 8.47 7.66
C TRP A 116 -2.41 9.98 7.50
N PHE A 117 -3.51 10.46 6.90
CA PHE A 117 -3.79 11.90 6.91
C PHE A 117 -3.93 12.43 8.33
N ARG A 118 -4.72 11.79 9.18
CA ARG A 118 -4.89 12.21 10.57
C ARG A 118 -3.55 12.29 11.31
N ARG A 119 -2.70 11.26 11.18
CA ARG A 119 -1.42 11.21 11.85
C ARG A 119 -0.45 12.27 11.32
N ASN A 120 -0.21 12.28 10.02
CA ASN A 120 0.77 13.17 9.41
C ASN A 120 0.37 14.64 9.51
N CYS A 121 -0.93 14.97 9.38
CA CYS A 121 -1.39 16.34 9.60
C CYS A 121 -1.18 16.78 11.04
N LYS A 122 -1.40 15.90 12.02
CA LYS A 122 -1.12 16.21 13.42
C LYS A 122 0.37 16.47 13.65
N ASP A 123 1.24 15.66 13.05
CA ASP A 123 2.69 15.80 13.19
C ASP A 123 3.21 17.12 12.56
N VAL A 124 2.62 17.58 11.44
CA VAL A 124 3.06 18.77 10.69
C VAL A 124 2.34 20.05 11.13
N LEU A 125 1.04 19.95 11.45
CA LEU A 125 0.16 21.11 11.68
C LEU A 125 -0.30 21.24 13.14
N ASN A 126 -0.05 20.24 13.97
CA ASN A 126 -0.62 20.07 15.31
C ASN A 126 -2.17 20.07 15.32
N ARG A 127 -2.80 19.78 14.18
CA ARG A 127 -4.25 19.59 13.98
C ARG A 127 -4.53 18.58 12.87
N GLU A 128 -5.77 18.19 12.70
CA GLU A 128 -6.19 17.47 11.50
C GLU A 128 -6.21 18.38 10.28
N CYS A 129 -5.92 17.82 9.11
CA CYS A 129 -6.16 18.50 7.85
C CYS A 129 -7.66 18.61 7.57
N THR A 130 -8.10 19.74 7.07
CA THR A 130 -9.46 19.92 6.56
C THR A 130 -9.69 19.06 5.31
N ALA A 131 -10.95 18.82 4.97
CA ALA A 131 -11.29 18.05 3.78
C ALA A 131 -10.68 18.64 2.49
N ILE A 132 -10.74 19.98 2.34
CA ILE A 132 -10.18 20.61 1.13
C ILE A 132 -8.64 20.53 1.09
N GLU A 133 -7.94 20.62 2.23
CA GLU A 133 -6.48 20.43 2.27
C GLU A 133 -6.08 19.02 1.81
N LYS A 134 -6.84 17.98 2.22
CA LYS A 134 -6.63 16.60 1.79
C LYS A 134 -6.89 16.44 0.28
N ALA A 135 -8.01 17.00 -0.21
CA ALA A 135 -8.36 16.96 -1.63
C ALA A 135 -7.33 17.67 -2.51
N ASP A 136 -6.88 18.85 -2.10
CA ASP A 136 -5.89 19.65 -2.83
C ASP A 136 -4.54 18.93 -2.93
N VAL A 137 -4.08 18.31 -1.83
CA VAL A 137 -2.85 17.49 -1.83
C VAL A 137 -2.97 16.32 -2.79
N LEU A 138 -4.10 15.60 -2.78
CA LEU A 138 -4.32 14.48 -3.71
C LEU A 138 -4.41 14.97 -5.16
N ALA A 139 -5.05 16.12 -5.43
CA ALA A 139 -5.09 16.71 -6.76
C ALA A 139 -3.68 17.04 -7.30
N TRP A 140 -2.79 17.50 -6.44
CA TRP A 140 -1.40 17.74 -6.82
C TRP A 140 -0.63 16.43 -7.04
N LEU A 141 -0.78 15.44 -6.17
CA LEU A 141 -0.10 14.15 -6.31
C LEU A 141 -0.52 13.38 -7.57
N LEU A 142 -1.74 13.58 -8.05
CA LEU A 142 -2.27 12.99 -9.27
C LEU A 142 -1.73 13.63 -10.55
N GLN A 143 -1.06 14.79 -10.48
CA GLN A 143 -0.44 15.43 -11.64
C GLN A 143 0.88 14.77 -12.06
N PHE A 144 1.49 13.98 -11.19
CA PHE A 144 2.74 13.32 -11.52
C PHE A 144 2.49 12.14 -12.48
N ASP A 145 3.35 12.04 -13.50
CA ASP A 145 3.34 10.98 -14.51
C ASP A 145 4.66 10.22 -14.48
N ALA A 146 4.61 8.91 -14.33
CA ALA A 146 5.80 8.07 -14.31
C ALA A 146 6.49 7.98 -15.70
N LYS A 147 5.77 8.26 -16.78
CA LYS A 147 6.34 8.33 -18.14
C LYS A 147 7.12 9.63 -18.38
N ASN A 148 6.76 10.70 -17.65
CA ASN A 148 7.41 12.00 -17.72
C ASN A 148 7.78 12.45 -16.31
N PRO A 149 8.77 11.78 -15.66
CA PRO A 149 9.13 12.10 -14.29
C PRO A 149 9.67 13.54 -14.20
N PRO A 150 9.33 14.27 -13.14
CA PRO A 150 9.94 15.57 -12.91
C PRO A 150 11.45 15.41 -12.69
N PRO A 151 12.26 16.43 -13.01
CA PRO A 151 13.67 16.40 -12.71
C PRO A 151 13.92 16.16 -11.22
N PRO A 152 15.00 15.43 -10.87
CA PRO A 152 15.33 15.22 -9.47
C PRO A 152 15.47 16.57 -8.74
N ALA A 153 15.07 16.60 -7.49
CA ALA A 153 15.30 17.78 -6.66
C ALA A 153 16.80 18.11 -6.69
N LYS A 154 17.13 19.33 -7.06
CA LYS A 154 18.52 19.78 -6.94
C LYS A 154 18.86 19.75 -5.46
N ASP A 155 19.84 18.93 -5.09
CA ASP A 155 20.40 18.96 -3.75
C ASP A 155 20.77 20.40 -3.44
N LYS A 156 20.12 20.96 -2.43
CA LYS A 156 20.47 22.31 -1.96
C LYS A 156 21.76 22.15 -1.18
N PRO A 157 22.83 22.84 -1.56
CA PRO A 157 24.10 22.79 -0.83
C PRO A 157 23.93 23.17 0.64
#